data_2680365b5b95cf701ac709c321b4b51b
#
_entry.id   2680365b5b95cf701ac709c321b4b51b
#
_cell.length_a   1.000
_cell.length_b   1.000
_cell.length_c   1.000
_cell.angle_alpha   90.00
_cell.angle_beta   90.00
_cell.angle_gamma   90.00
#
_symmetry.space_group_name_H-M   'P 1'
#
loop_
_entity.id
_entity.type
_entity.pdbx_description
1 polymer ?
#
loop_
_entity_poly.entity_id
_entity_poly.type
_entity_poly.pdbx_seq_one_letter_code
_entity_poly.pdbx_strand_id
1 'polypeptide(L)'
;MRKETIYSNVELYVGIDVHKKQWSVSIYTSQIHHRTFSQLPSPKVLHAYIASNFPGAKVKCAYEATCFGWWIARKLMSYGYECLVVNPSDIPSTHQESQNKTDKIDSRKIAKTLQSGLLSGSYIPDEGLEGDRQLVRYRKRQWSDLVKVKNRIKGVLRFSGVTLPEEYDNAYWSKSFLSWLRGVDLPSQSTRLTMDLLLEQYDKLYAHHLKISREVRGLLKRSRYKDRWGLLRGIPGVGPLTSIQLLVELGEVDRFANFNSL
;
A
#
# COMPACT_ATOMS: atom_id res chain seq x y z
N MET A 1 40.44 29.31 2.84
CA MET A 1 38.97 29.54 2.87
C MET A 1 38.40 28.99 1.57
N ARG A 2 37.61 27.88 1.58
CA ARG A 2 36.86 27.46 0.42
C ARG A 2 35.74 28.47 0.25
N LYS A 3 35.61 29.15 -0.91
CA LYS A 3 34.45 29.96 -1.27
C LYS A 3 33.25 29.01 -1.22
N GLU A 4 32.32 29.23 -0.31
CA GLU A 4 31.02 28.56 -0.33
C GLU A 4 30.32 28.99 -1.62
N THR A 5 30.27 28.09 -2.58
CA THR A 5 29.50 28.28 -3.80
C THR A 5 28.03 28.09 -3.43
N ILE A 6 27.25 29.15 -3.43
CA ILE A 6 25.81 29.09 -3.17
C ILE A 6 25.10 28.71 -4.47
N TYR A 7 24.30 27.63 -4.41
CA TYR A 7 23.54 27.08 -5.54
C TYR A 7 22.07 27.55 -5.60
N SER A 8 21.75 28.74 -5.07
CA SER A 8 20.37 29.25 -4.95
C SER A 8 19.58 29.32 -6.26
N ASN A 9 20.26 29.38 -7.40
CA ASN A 9 19.64 29.40 -8.73
C ASN A 9 19.73 28.05 -9.47
N VAL A 10 20.21 26.97 -8.80
CA VAL A 10 20.36 25.67 -9.42
C VAL A 10 19.18 24.77 -9.01
N GLU A 11 18.52 24.19 -9.97
CA GLU A 11 17.56 23.10 -9.77
C GLU A 11 18.27 21.74 -9.87
N LEU A 12 18.03 20.89 -8.88
CA LEU A 12 18.49 19.51 -8.85
C LEU A 12 17.31 18.57 -9.10
N TYR A 13 17.53 17.61 -9.97
CA TYR A 13 16.61 16.52 -10.29
C TYR A 13 17.20 15.23 -9.75
N VAL A 14 16.57 14.67 -8.73
CA VAL A 14 17.08 13.53 -7.96
C VAL A 14 16.18 12.33 -8.17
N GLY A 15 16.66 11.33 -8.90
CA GLY A 15 16.01 10.04 -9.05
C GLY A 15 16.51 9.06 -7.99
N ILE A 16 15.61 8.42 -7.29
CA ILE A 16 15.93 7.49 -6.21
C ILE A 16 15.31 6.13 -6.55
N ASP A 17 16.15 5.13 -6.68
CA ASP A 17 15.71 3.74 -6.68
C ASP A 17 15.79 3.21 -5.23
N VAL A 18 14.62 2.92 -4.67
CA VAL A 18 14.42 2.66 -3.24
C VAL A 18 14.43 1.16 -2.96
N HIS A 19 15.43 0.69 -2.23
CA HIS A 19 15.54 -0.68 -1.77
C HIS A 19 15.76 -0.79 -0.27
N LYS A 20 15.49 -1.97 0.30
CA LYS A 20 15.59 -2.22 1.75
C LYS A 20 17.01 -2.02 2.31
N LYS A 21 18.03 -2.40 1.55
CA LYS A 21 19.44 -2.41 2.03
C LYS A 21 20.20 -1.16 1.65
N GLN A 22 19.92 -0.60 0.49
CA GLN A 22 20.58 0.59 -0.03
C GLN A 22 19.68 1.30 -1.04
N TRP A 23 19.90 2.58 -1.24
CA TRP A 23 19.28 3.35 -2.32
C TRP A 23 20.32 3.66 -3.39
N SER A 24 19.91 3.54 -4.65
CA SER A 24 20.67 4.10 -5.76
C SER A 24 20.12 5.51 -6.04
N VAL A 25 20.99 6.50 -6.06
CA VAL A 25 20.63 7.90 -6.24
C VAL A 25 21.35 8.46 -7.44
N SER A 26 20.60 9.11 -8.32
CA SER A 26 21.14 9.86 -9.46
C SER A 26 20.74 11.31 -9.37
N ILE A 27 21.71 12.21 -9.50
CA ILE A 27 21.52 13.66 -9.43
C ILE A 27 21.85 14.29 -10.78
N TYR A 28 20.91 15.08 -11.29
CA TYR A 28 21.05 15.90 -12.49
C TYR A 28 20.81 17.37 -12.13
N THR A 29 21.51 18.25 -12.83
CA THR A 29 21.12 19.65 -12.96
C THR A 29 20.33 19.84 -14.24
N SER A 30 19.88 21.03 -14.57
CA SER A 30 19.24 21.32 -15.87
C SER A 30 20.09 20.99 -17.10
N GLN A 31 21.41 20.93 -16.93
CA GLN A 31 22.34 20.81 -18.05
C GLN A 31 23.14 19.50 -18.05
N ILE A 32 23.51 18.98 -16.88
CA ILE A 32 24.45 17.85 -16.79
C ILE A 32 24.02 16.80 -15.76
N HIS A 33 24.43 15.56 -16.00
CA HIS A 33 24.45 14.51 -15.01
C HIS A 33 25.61 14.76 -14.04
N HIS A 34 25.28 15.05 -12.77
CA HIS A 34 26.31 15.27 -11.76
C HIS A 34 26.92 13.95 -11.29
N ARG A 35 26.09 13.04 -10.76
CA ARG A 35 26.58 11.78 -10.18
C ARG A 35 25.49 10.74 -9.99
N THR A 36 25.87 9.47 -10.09
CA THR A 36 25.07 8.32 -9.61
C THR A 36 25.87 7.58 -8.55
N PHE A 37 25.26 7.31 -7.40
CA PHE A 37 25.92 6.62 -6.27
C PHE A 37 24.91 5.80 -5.47
N SER A 38 25.43 4.89 -4.65
CA SER A 38 24.62 4.15 -3.68
C SER A 38 24.84 4.70 -2.29
N GLN A 39 23.77 4.72 -1.48
CA GLN A 39 23.81 5.19 -0.11
C GLN A 39 22.97 4.31 0.82
N LEU A 40 23.09 4.50 2.12
CA LEU A 40 22.20 3.91 3.11
C LEU A 40 20.76 4.33 2.84
N PRO A 41 19.75 3.48 3.12
CA PRO A 41 18.34 3.72 2.83
C PRO A 41 17.74 4.74 3.82
N SER A 42 18.15 5.98 3.69
CA SER A 42 17.75 7.06 4.62
C SER A 42 17.60 8.41 3.91
N PRO A 43 16.44 9.08 4.03
CA PRO A 43 16.25 10.44 3.55
C PRO A 43 17.21 11.43 4.21
N LYS A 44 17.61 11.19 5.47
CA LYS A 44 18.56 12.04 6.20
C LYS A 44 19.96 12.01 5.56
N VAL A 45 20.40 10.83 5.11
CA VAL A 45 21.70 10.68 4.44
C VAL A 45 21.69 11.42 3.10
N LEU A 46 20.61 11.29 2.33
CA LEU A 46 20.44 12.03 1.09
C LEU A 46 20.42 13.53 1.32
N HIS A 47 19.67 13.99 2.32
CA HIS A 47 19.61 15.41 2.68
C HIS A 47 21.00 15.94 3.08
N ALA A 48 21.74 15.24 3.91
CA ALA A 48 23.10 15.66 4.31
C ALA A 48 24.05 15.77 3.11
N TYR A 49 23.97 14.80 2.17
CA TYR A 49 24.76 14.87 0.94
C TYR A 49 24.40 16.10 0.09
N ILE A 50 23.12 16.35 -0.13
CA ILE A 50 22.64 17.48 -0.94
C ILE A 50 23.01 18.81 -0.26
N ALA A 51 22.75 18.96 1.02
CA ALA A 51 23.04 20.18 1.77
C ALA A 51 24.54 20.54 1.77
N SER A 52 25.43 19.51 1.84
CA SER A 52 26.87 19.73 1.81
C SER A 52 27.42 20.05 0.43
N ASN A 53 26.85 19.46 -0.63
CA ASN A 53 27.41 19.59 -1.98
C ASN A 53 26.70 20.67 -2.81
N PHE A 54 25.46 21.02 -2.46
CA PHE A 54 24.63 21.98 -3.19
C PHE A 54 23.85 22.91 -2.24
N PRO A 55 24.54 23.66 -1.40
CA PRO A 55 23.87 24.55 -0.44
C PRO A 55 22.98 25.57 -1.14
N GLY A 56 21.69 25.62 -0.75
CA GLY A 56 20.71 26.53 -1.29
C GLY A 56 20.04 26.11 -2.60
N ALA A 57 20.38 24.96 -3.18
CA ALA A 57 19.76 24.48 -4.41
C ALA A 57 18.26 24.12 -4.21
N LYS A 58 17.45 24.36 -5.23
CA LYS A 58 16.07 23.84 -5.30
C LYS A 58 16.11 22.38 -5.69
N VAL A 59 15.46 21.52 -4.90
CA VAL A 59 15.57 20.07 -5.09
C VAL A 59 14.22 19.47 -5.44
N LYS A 60 14.16 18.80 -6.59
CA LYS A 60 13.06 17.96 -7.02
C LYS A 60 13.49 16.50 -6.96
N CYS A 61 12.75 15.67 -6.24
CA CYS A 61 13.03 14.25 -6.09
C CYS A 61 11.91 13.43 -6.72
N ALA A 62 12.26 12.23 -7.20
CA ALA A 62 11.25 11.24 -7.57
C ALA A 62 11.74 9.83 -7.22
N TYR A 63 10.79 8.95 -6.85
CA TYR A 63 11.03 7.51 -6.70
C TYR A 63 9.79 6.71 -7.08
N GLU A 64 9.98 5.42 -7.43
CA GLU A 64 8.88 4.54 -7.78
C GLU A 64 8.03 4.17 -6.56
N ALA A 65 6.71 4.14 -6.74
CA ALA A 65 5.76 3.63 -5.75
C ALA A 65 6.03 2.14 -5.50
N THR A 66 6.53 1.83 -4.30
CA THR A 66 6.90 0.48 -3.88
C THR A 66 6.24 0.14 -2.55
N CYS A 67 6.59 -1.03 -1.97
CA CYS A 67 6.13 -1.44 -0.64
C CYS A 67 6.62 -0.53 0.51
N PHE A 68 7.49 0.43 0.25
CA PHE A 68 8.00 1.36 1.26
C PHE A 68 7.01 2.50 1.58
N GLY A 69 5.92 2.66 0.82
CA GLY A 69 4.90 3.68 1.08
C GLY A 69 5.39 5.12 0.82
N TRP A 70 4.71 6.08 1.47
CA TRP A 70 4.93 7.52 1.21
C TRP A 70 5.76 8.23 2.30
N TRP A 71 6.21 7.54 3.35
CA TRP A 71 6.98 8.17 4.43
C TRP A 71 8.28 8.81 3.96
N ILE A 72 8.90 8.24 2.92
CA ILE A 72 10.14 8.77 2.30
C ILE A 72 9.85 10.13 1.70
N ALA A 73 8.79 10.23 0.88
CA ALA A 73 8.39 11.50 0.25
C ALA A 73 8.07 12.55 1.30
N ARG A 74 7.22 12.22 2.30
CA ARG A 74 6.91 13.14 3.38
C ARG A 74 8.15 13.61 4.13
N LYS A 75 9.12 12.72 4.35
CA LYS A 75 10.37 13.09 5.00
C LYS A 75 11.25 13.99 4.15
N LEU A 76 11.34 13.75 2.83
CA LEU A 76 12.07 14.63 1.90
C LEU A 76 11.38 15.99 1.79
N MET A 77 10.06 16.01 1.71
CA MET A 77 9.27 17.26 1.72
C MET A 77 9.47 18.06 3.02
N SER A 78 9.66 17.39 4.17
CA SER A 78 9.97 18.09 5.44
C SER A 78 11.34 18.79 5.46
N TYR A 79 12.21 18.46 4.51
CA TYR A 79 13.47 19.19 4.26
C TYR A 79 13.34 20.32 3.23
N GLY A 80 12.11 20.60 2.75
CA GLY A 80 11.85 21.63 1.75
C GLY A 80 12.03 21.16 0.29
N TYR A 81 12.10 19.85 0.04
CA TYR A 81 12.22 19.30 -1.31
C TYR A 81 10.84 19.06 -1.93
N GLU A 82 10.71 19.26 -3.23
CA GLU A 82 9.58 18.73 -3.99
C GLU A 82 9.82 17.24 -4.21
N CYS A 83 8.85 16.37 -3.89
CA CYS A 83 9.03 14.94 -4.03
C CYS A 83 7.81 14.30 -4.71
N LEU A 84 8.05 13.62 -5.83
CA LEU A 84 7.06 12.83 -6.56
C LEU A 84 7.22 11.35 -6.22
N VAL A 85 6.10 10.67 -6.00
CA VAL A 85 6.01 9.21 -5.98
C VAL A 85 5.33 8.80 -7.27
N VAL A 86 6.04 8.08 -8.13
CA VAL A 86 5.57 7.78 -9.49
C VAL A 86 5.21 6.31 -9.64
N ASN A 87 4.21 6.01 -10.48
CA ASN A 87 3.94 4.62 -10.81
C ASN A 87 5.01 4.09 -11.77
N PRO A 88 5.43 2.82 -11.63
CA PRO A 88 6.39 2.21 -12.55
C PRO A 88 5.96 2.26 -14.01
N SER A 89 4.64 2.23 -14.28
CA SER A 89 4.07 2.33 -15.64
C SER A 89 4.26 3.70 -16.29
N ASP A 90 4.43 4.75 -15.49
CA ASP A 90 4.54 6.13 -15.99
C ASP A 90 5.98 6.50 -16.34
N ILE A 91 6.93 5.61 -16.05
CA ILE A 91 8.34 5.80 -16.41
C ILE A 91 8.58 5.15 -17.78
N PRO A 92 8.86 5.94 -18.85
CA PRO A 92 9.10 5.40 -20.18
C PRO A 92 10.21 4.35 -20.19
N SER A 93 9.98 3.15 -20.72
CA SER A 93 10.97 2.09 -20.84
C SER A 93 11.13 1.67 -22.27
N THR A 94 12.38 1.55 -22.74
CA THR A 94 12.70 0.89 -24.01
C THR A 94 12.84 -0.62 -23.78
N HIS A 95 12.57 -1.43 -24.81
CA HIS A 95 12.73 -2.90 -24.75
C HIS A 95 14.15 -3.33 -24.34
N GLN A 96 15.18 -2.58 -24.70
CA GLN A 96 16.57 -2.88 -24.34
C GLN A 96 16.88 -2.60 -22.87
N GLU A 97 16.26 -1.56 -22.29
CA GLU A 97 16.44 -1.24 -20.86
C GLU A 97 15.74 -2.24 -19.92
N SER A 98 14.68 -2.90 -20.40
CA SER A 98 14.00 -3.94 -19.63
C SER A 98 14.82 -5.22 -19.46
N GLN A 99 15.77 -5.48 -20.36
CA GLN A 99 16.66 -6.65 -20.31
C GLN A 99 17.92 -6.43 -19.46
N ASN A 100 18.37 -5.19 -19.27
CA ASN A 100 19.57 -4.82 -18.53
C ASN A 100 19.26 -4.01 -17.28
N LYS A 101 18.25 -4.43 -16.51
CA LYS A 101 17.79 -3.73 -15.33
C LYS A 101 18.85 -3.72 -14.22
N THR A 102 19.32 -2.53 -13.82
CA THR A 102 20.17 -2.33 -12.65
C THR A 102 19.69 -1.09 -11.89
N ASP A 103 19.80 -1.12 -10.56
CA ASP A 103 19.37 -0.03 -9.67
C ASP A 103 19.93 1.34 -10.09
N LYS A 104 21.15 1.37 -10.66
CA LYS A 104 21.79 2.60 -11.15
C LYS A 104 21.15 3.12 -12.44
N ILE A 105 20.70 2.24 -13.31
CA ILE A 105 19.99 2.60 -14.54
C ILE A 105 18.62 3.14 -14.18
N ASP A 106 17.91 2.48 -13.24
CA ASP A 106 16.58 2.88 -12.81
C ASP A 106 16.60 4.26 -12.13
N SER A 107 17.55 4.54 -11.23
CA SER A 107 17.67 5.87 -10.62
C SER A 107 18.01 6.98 -11.61
N ARG A 108 18.87 6.69 -12.62
CA ARG A 108 19.17 7.67 -13.70
C ARG A 108 17.97 7.99 -14.56
N LYS A 109 17.20 6.96 -14.88
CA LYS A 109 16.01 7.07 -15.68
C LYS A 109 14.95 7.93 -15.00
N ILE A 110 14.68 7.65 -13.70
CA ILE A 110 13.78 8.46 -12.88
C ILE A 110 14.24 9.92 -12.88
N ALA A 111 15.53 10.18 -12.61
CA ALA A 111 16.06 11.55 -12.56
C ALA A 111 15.96 12.28 -13.91
N LYS A 112 16.25 11.60 -15.01
CA LYS A 112 16.18 12.17 -16.35
C LYS A 112 14.74 12.45 -16.80
N THR A 113 13.80 11.56 -16.47
CA THR A 113 12.38 11.76 -16.79
C THR A 113 11.78 12.86 -15.90
N LEU A 114 12.24 12.99 -14.64
CA LEU A 114 11.89 14.10 -13.78
C LEU A 114 12.39 15.44 -14.34
N GLN A 115 13.63 15.47 -14.82
CA GLN A 115 14.24 16.66 -15.44
C GLN A 115 13.48 17.12 -16.69
N SER A 116 12.98 16.17 -17.51
CA SER A 116 12.18 16.52 -18.71
C SER A 116 10.76 16.98 -18.42
N GLY A 117 10.32 16.93 -17.14
CA GLY A 117 8.95 17.32 -16.75
C GLY A 117 7.87 16.33 -17.15
N LEU A 118 8.23 15.12 -17.60
CA LEU A 118 7.29 14.09 -18.07
C LEU A 118 6.72 13.21 -16.95
N LEU A 119 7.22 13.33 -15.72
CA LEU A 119 6.71 12.55 -14.60
C LEU A 119 5.50 13.22 -13.95
N SER A 120 4.42 12.47 -13.82
CA SER A 120 3.29 12.80 -12.96
C SER A 120 3.38 12.05 -11.65
N GLY A 121 3.26 12.77 -10.52
CA GLY A 121 3.30 12.18 -9.19
C GLY A 121 1.93 11.61 -8.80
N SER A 122 1.94 10.46 -8.14
CA SER A 122 0.77 9.92 -7.46
C SER A 122 0.40 10.78 -6.26
N TYR A 123 -0.89 10.81 -5.91
CA TYR A 123 -1.35 11.47 -4.68
C TYR A 123 -0.68 10.87 -3.43
N ILE A 124 -0.05 11.72 -2.65
CA ILE A 124 0.58 11.33 -1.38
C ILE A 124 -0.42 11.62 -0.24
N PRO A 125 -1.04 10.58 0.36
CA PRO A 125 -1.94 10.76 1.48
C PRO A 125 -1.18 11.24 2.71
N ASP A 126 -1.87 11.96 3.60
CA ASP A 126 -1.34 12.20 4.94
C ASP A 126 -1.26 10.88 5.75
N GLU A 127 -0.54 10.91 6.87
CA GLU A 127 -0.29 9.70 7.69
C GLU A 127 -1.60 9.12 8.26
N GLY A 128 -2.58 9.95 8.58
CA GLY A 128 -3.88 9.50 9.10
C GLY A 128 -4.66 8.72 8.04
N LEU A 129 -4.75 9.26 6.82
CA LEU A 129 -5.42 8.58 5.71
C LEU A 129 -4.68 7.30 5.30
N GLU A 130 -3.35 7.33 5.29
CA GLU A 130 -2.55 6.12 5.02
C GLU A 130 -2.82 5.03 6.06
N GLY A 131 -2.84 5.37 7.35
CA GLY A 131 -3.16 4.43 8.42
C GLY A 131 -4.57 3.86 8.30
N ASP A 132 -5.56 4.70 8.00
CA ASP A 132 -6.94 4.25 7.79
C ASP A 132 -7.08 3.32 6.58
N ARG A 133 -6.39 3.60 5.46
CA ARG A 133 -6.28 2.68 4.31
C ARG A 133 -5.68 1.33 4.70
N GLN A 134 -4.59 1.34 5.47
CA GLN A 134 -3.96 0.11 5.94
C GLN A 134 -4.92 -0.74 6.77
N LEU A 135 -5.69 -0.13 7.68
CA LEU A 135 -6.67 -0.83 8.52
C LEU A 135 -7.80 -1.43 7.68
N VAL A 136 -8.35 -0.68 6.73
CA VAL A 136 -9.42 -1.15 5.83
C VAL A 136 -8.93 -2.30 4.94
N ARG A 137 -7.75 -2.16 4.35
CA ARG A 137 -7.11 -3.21 3.54
C ARG A 137 -6.75 -4.44 4.36
N TYR A 138 -6.35 -4.25 5.61
CA TYR A 138 -6.08 -5.34 6.54
C TYR A 138 -7.35 -6.15 6.83
N ARG A 139 -8.50 -5.49 7.06
CA ARG A 139 -9.79 -6.17 7.20
C ARG A 139 -10.10 -7.06 5.98
N LYS A 140 -9.87 -6.56 4.76
CA LYS A 140 -10.08 -7.34 3.52
C LYS A 140 -9.19 -8.57 3.47
N ARG A 141 -7.91 -8.45 3.84
CA ARG A 141 -6.98 -9.59 3.92
C ARG A 141 -7.43 -10.62 4.96
N GLN A 142 -7.87 -10.18 6.14
CA GLN A 142 -8.38 -11.07 7.18
C GLN A 142 -9.64 -11.83 6.74
N TRP A 143 -10.51 -11.21 5.95
CA TRP A 143 -11.64 -11.91 5.33
C TRP A 143 -11.16 -13.00 4.36
N SER A 144 -10.19 -12.70 3.52
CA SER A 144 -9.60 -13.68 2.61
C SER A 144 -9.02 -14.88 3.36
N ASP A 145 -8.31 -14.65 4.46
CA ASP A 145 -7.75 -15.73 5.28
C ASP A 145 -8.83 -16.58 5.94
N LEU A 146 -9.90 -15.98 6.41
CA LEU A 146 -11.07 -16.69 6.92
C LEU A 146 -11.70 -17.57 5.84
N VAL A 147 -11.85 -17.08 4.61
CA VAL A 147 -12.37 -17.87 3.48
C VAL A 147 -11.46 -19.06 3.16
N LYS A 148 -10.13 -18.88 3.21
CA LYS A 148 -9.17 -19.98 3.02
C LYS A 148 -9.36 -21.09 4.06
N VAL A 149 -9.54 -20.73 5.33
CA VAL A 149 -9.78 -21.72 6.40
C VAL A 149 -11.12 -22.43 6.20
N LYS A 150 -12.19 -21.72 5.86
CA LYS A 150 -13.48 -22.31 5.48
C LYS A 150 -13.32 -23.36 4.37
N ASN A 151 -12.58 -23.02 3.32
CA ASN A 151 -12.34 -23.93 2.21
C ASN A 151 -11.50 -25.16 2.61
N ARG A 152 -10.53 -25.02 3.53
CA ARG A 152 -9.77 -26.13 4.11
C ARG A 152 -10.67 -27.08 4.89
N ILE A 153 -11.57 -26.56 5.72
CA ILE A 153 -12.55 -27.37 6.47
C ILE A 153 -13.45 -28.14 5.51
N LYS A 154 -14.03 -27.49 4.50
CA LYS A 154 -14.81 -28.16 3.45
C LYS A 154 -13.96 -29.19 2.67
N GLY A 155 -12.66 -28.94 2.52
CA GLY A 155 -11.70 -29.88 1.92
C GLY A 155 -11.53 -31.14 2.73
N VAL A 156 -11.39 -31.04 4.06
CA VAL A 156 -11.29 -32.21 4.95
C VAL A 156 -12.53 -33.08 4.87
N LEU A 157 -13.74 -32.48 4.89
CA LEU A 157 -15.00 -33.24 4.75
C LEU A 157 -15.03 -34.02 3.44
N ARG A 158 -14.77 -33.33 2.31
CA ARG A 158 -14.77 -33.97 0.98
C ARG A 158 -13.75 -35.11 0.87
N PHE A 159 -12.54 -34.90 1.36
CA PHE A 159 -11.48 -35.90 1.36
C PHE A 159 -11.84 -37.10 2.23
N SER A 160 -12.63 -36.89 3.30
CA SER A 160 -13.10 -37.96 4.19
C SER A 160 -14.39 -38.64 3.71
N GLY A 161 -14.91 -38.33 2.53
CA GLY A 161 -16.16 -38.89 2.02
C GLY A 161 -17.41 -38.40 2.79
N VAL A 162 -17.30 -37.35 3.57
CA VAL A 162 -18.42 -36.80 4.35
C VAL A 162 -19.23 -35.86 3.48
N THR A 163 -20.50 -36.21 3.23
CA THR A 163 -21.44 -35.38 2.50
C THR A 163 -21.95 -34.25 3.39
N LEU A 164 -21.91 -33.04 2.88
CA LEU A 164 -22.45 -31.88 3.57
C LEU A 164 -23.98 -31.94 3.50
N PRO A 165 -24.71 -31.82 4.65
CA PRO A 165 -26.19 -31.72 4.61
C PRO A 165 -26.64 -30.51 3.78
N GLU A 166 -27.75 -30.65 3.03
CA GLU A 166 -28.26 -29.61 2.15
C GLU A 166 -28.51 -28.27 2.88
N GLU A 167 -29.00 -28.33 4.11
CA GLU A 167 -29.25 -27.17 4.98
C GLU A 167 -27.99 -26.35 5.28
N TYR A 168 -26.79 -26.95 5.18
CA TYR A 168 -25.47 -26.32 5.41
C TYR A 168 -24.69 -26.04 4.13
N ASP A 169 -25.21 -26.47 2.98
CA ASP A 169 -24.55 -26.17 1.69
C ASP A 169 -24.87 -24.78 1.18
N ASN A 170 -24.53 -23.79 1.99
CA ASN A 170 -24.72 -22.39 1.70
C ASN A 170 -23.48 -21.56 2.16
N ALA A 171 -23.55 -20.24 1.97
CA ALA A 171 -22.46 -19.34 2.35
C ALA A 171 -22.41 -19.04 3.87
N TYR A 172 -23.48 -19.38 4.61
CA TYR A 172 -23.58 -19.07 6.04
C TYR A 172 -22.94 -20.13 6.91
N TRP A 173 -22.12 -19.69 7.83
CA TRP A 173 -21.51 -20.51 8.86
C TRP A 173 -22.25 -20.26 10.17
N SER A 174 -23.43 -20.87 10.28
CA SER A 174 -24.30 -20.76 11.45
C SER A 174 -23.71 -21.47 12.67
N LYS A 175 -24.23 -21.15 13.84
CA LYS A 175 -23.83 -21.85 15.08
C LYS A 175 -24.18 -23.35 15.00
N SER A 176 -25.32 -23.71 14.39
CA SER A 176 -25.70 -25.10 14.17
C SER A 176 -24.72 -25.83 13.25
N PHE A 177 -24.31 -25.21 12.15
CA PHE A 177 -23.29 -25.79 11.26
C PHE A 177 -21.94 -25.99 11.97
N LEU A 178 -21.50 -25.00 12.72
CA LEU A 178 -20.25 -25.14 13.51
C LEU A 178 -20.36 -26.23 14.58
N SER A 179 -21.52 -26.38 15.21
CA SER A 179 -21.77 -27.49 16.15
C SER A 179 -21.73 -28.84 15.45
N TRP A 180 -22.35 -28.94 14.28
CA TRP A 180 -22.32 -30.17 13.47
C TRP A 180 -20.88 -30.53 13.05
N LEU A 181 -20.09 -29.56 12.59
CA LEU A 181 -18.66 -29.77 12.24
C LEU A 181 -17.83 -30.30 13.42
N ARG A 182 -18.13 -29.88 14.64
CA ARG A 182 -17.45 -30.36 15.85
C ARG A 182 -17.83 -31.79 16.23
N GLY A 183 -19.03 -32.24 15.84
CA GLY A 183 -19.55 -33.57 16.17
C GLY A 183 -19.55 -34.57 15.01
N VAL A 184 -19.22 -34.15 13.79
CA VAL A 184 -19.25 -35.02 12.62
C VAL A 184 -18.22 -36.15 12.73
N ASP A 185 -18.62 -37.37 12.39
CA ASP A 185 -17.73 -38.53 12.38
C ASP A 185 -16.71 -38.41 11.25
N LEU A 186 -15.46 -38.69 11.58
CA LEU A 186 -14.33 -38.64 10.64
C LEU A 186 -13.55 -39.97 10.70
N PRO A 187 -12.91 -40.38 9.58
CA PRO A 187 -12.39 -41.73 9.43
C PRO A 187 -11.20 -42.06 10.36
N SER A 188 -10.56 -41.09 10.95
CA SER A 188 -9.42 -41.32 11.86
C SER A 188 -9.28 -40.22 12.91
N GLN A 189 -8.60 -40.55 14.01
CA GLN A 189 -8.27 -39.61 15.06
C GLN A 189 -7.44 -38.41 14.55
N SER A 190 -6.49 -38.65 13.63
CA SER A 190 -5.68 -37.57 13.03
C SER A 190 -6.52 -36.64 12.17
N THR A 191 -7.50 -37.16 11.45
CA THR A 191 -8.44 -36.36 10.66
C THR A 191 -9.32 -35.51 11.58
N ARG A 192 -9.80 -36.10 12.71
CA ARG A 192 -10.54 -35.36 13.73
C ARG A 192 -9.71 -34.22 14.32
N LEU A 193 -8.47 -34.52 14.73
CA LEU A 193 -7.55 -33.50 15.24
C LEU A 193 -7.30 -32.38 14.22
N THR A 194 -7.12 -32.72 12.94
CA THR A 194 -6.96 -31.73 11.87
C THR A 194 -8.18 -30.81 11.75
N MET A 195 -9.38 -31.38 11.83
CA MET A 195 -10.64 -30.61 11.82
C MET A 195 -10.74 -29.70 13.02
N ASP A 196 -10.42 -30.19 14.21
CA ASP A 196 -10.50 -29.41 15.45
C ASP A 196 -9.53 -28.21 15.43
N LEU A 197 -8.30 -28.41 14.94
CA LEU A 197 -7.32 -27.33 14.77
C LEU A 197 -7.77 -26.28 13.74
N LEU A 198 -8.40 -26.72 12.64
CA LEU A 198 -8.96 -25.79 11.65
C LEU A 198 -10.15 -25.01 12.19
N LEU A 199 -11.01 -25.63 13.01
CA LEU A 199 -12.14 -24.97 13.66
C LEU A 199 -11.65 -23.96 14.69
N GLU A 200 -10.63 -24.28 15.46
CA GLU A 200 -9.98 -23.33 16.38
C GLU A 200 -9.40 -22.13 15.62
N GLN A 201 -8.72 -22.39 14.51
CA GLN A 201 -8.21 -21.31 13.64
C GLN A 201 -9.35 -20.44 13.09
N TYR A 202 -10.45 -21.05 12.66
CA TYR A 202 -11.65 -20.36 12.20
C TYR A 202 -12.20 -19.43 13.29
N ASP A 203 -12.40 -19.95 14.51
CA ASP A 203 -12.97 -19.19 15.63
C ASP A 203 -12.11 -17.95 15.95
N LYS A 204 -10.77 -18.12 16.00
CA LYS A 204 -9.82 -17.01 16.21
C LYS A 204 -9.90 -15.96 15.11
N LEU A 205 -9.88 -16.39 13.86
CA LEU A 205 -9.94 -15.47 12.71
C LEU A 205 -11.29 -14.77 12.62
N TYR A 206 -12.39 -15.46 12.92
CA TYR A 206 -13.73 -14.87 12.89
C TYR A 206 -13.91 -13.81 14.00
N ALA A 207 -13.51 -14.11 15.21
CA ALA A 207 -13.53 -13.15 16.32
C ALA A 207 -12.69 -11.91 15.99
N HIS A 208 -11.48 -12.12 15.44
CA HIS A 208 -10.60 -11.05 15.02
C HIS A 208 -11.21 -10.19 13.89
N HIS A 209 -11.81 -10.85 12.88
CA HIS A 209 -12.51 -10.16 11.79
C HIS A 209 -13.67 -9.30 12.29
N LEU A 210 -14.44 -9.77 13.27
CA LEU A 210 -15.51 -8.98 13.89
C LEU A 210 -14.96 -7.75 14.60
N LYS A 211 -13.86 -7.91 15.35
CA LYS A 211 -13.18 -6.79 16.03
C LYS A 211 -12.72 -5.74 15.03
N ILE A 212 -11.98 -6.12 14.00
CA ILE A 212 -11.49 -5.20 12.96
C ILE A 212 -12.67 -4.52 12.25
N SER A 213 -13.74 -5.27 11.92
CA SER A 213 -14.91 -4.72 11.26
C SER A 213 -15.64 -3.67 12.10
N ARG A 214 -15.58 -3.77 13.44
CA ARG A 214 -16.09 -2.76 14.36
C ARG A 214 -15.23 -1.50 14.32
N GLU A 215 -13.91 -1.64 14.39
CA GLU A 215 -12.96 -0.54 14.33
C GLU A 215 -13.06 0.21 12.99
N VAL A 216 -13.11 -0.53 11.87
CA VAL A 216 -13.26 0.05 10.53
C VAL A 216 -14.57 0.84 10.41
N ARG A 217 -15.70 0.31 10.94
CA ARG A 217 -16.96 1.08 10.98
C ARG A 217 -16.86 2.32 11.86
N GLY A 218 -16.07 2.24 12.93
CA GLY A 218 -15.80 3.36 13.83
C GLY A 218 -15.13 4.55 13.14
N LEU A 219 -14.35 4.33 12.08
CA LEU A 219 -13.72 5.40 11.30
C LEU A 219 -14.73 6.41 10.75
N LEU A 220 -15.94 5.95 10.36
CA LEU A 220 -17.01 6.82 9.81
C LEU A 220 -17.49 7.90 10.79
N LYS A 221 -17.20 7.76 12.09
CA LYS A 221 -17.53 8.76 13.11
C LYS A 221 -16.51 9.91 13.17
N ARG A 222 -15.32 9.73 12.56
CA ARG A 222 -14.29 10.76 12.53
C ARG A 222 -14.71 11.93 11.64
N SER A 223 -14.29 13.14 11.98
CA SER A 223 -14.61 14.36 11.25
C SER A 223 -14.30 14.26 9.75
N ARG A 224 -13.16 13.64 9.41
CA ARG A 224 -12.75 13.41 8.01
C ARG A 224 -13.79 12.70 7.15
N TYR A 225 -14.60 11.77 7.71
CA TYR A 225 -15.50 10.91 6.96
C TYR A 225 -16.98 11.16 7.23
N LYS A 226 -17.31 11.80 8.36
CA LYS A 226 -18.68 11.89 8.89
C LYS A 226 -19.66 12.49 7.87
N ASP A 227 -19.31 13.62 7.27
CA ASP A 227 -20.21 14.33 6.38
C ASP A 227 -20.37 13.59 5.03
N ARG A 228 -19.26 13.12 4.48
CA ARG A 228 -19.27 12.31 3.24
C ARG A 228 -20.00 10.98 3.44
N TRP A 229 -19.90 10.38 4.62
CA TRP A 229 -20.69 9.20 4.99
C TRP A 229 -22.20 9.53 5.01
N GLY A 230 -22.58 10.69 5.51
CA GLY A 230 -23.99 11.17 5.48
C GLY A 230 -24.59 11.14 4.07
N LEU A 231 -23.81 11.50 3.06
CA LEU A 231 -24.24 11.46 1.64
C LEU A 231 -24.32 10.02 1.11
N LEU A 232 -23.31 9.19 1.36
CA LEU A 232 -23.22 7.84 0.81
C LEU A 232 -24.26 6.89 1.38
N ARG A 233 -24.68 7.04 2.64
CA ARG A 233 -25.70 6.19 3.28
C ARG A 233 -27.06 6.24 2.62
N GLY A 234 -27.36 7.29 1.85
CA GLY A 234 -28.61 7.43 1.09
C GLY A 234 -28.65 6.57 -0.18
N ILE A 235 -27.51 5.98 -0.60
CA ILE A 235 -27.42 5.18 -1.82
C ILE A 235 -27.78 3.73 -1.50
N PRO A 236 -28.81 3.14 -2.13
CA PRO A 236 -29.19 1.74 -1.93
C PRO A 236 -27.99 0.80 -2.17
N GLY A 237 -27.78 -0.16 -1.26
CA GLY A 237 -26.67 -1.12 -1.33
C GLY A 237 -25.32 -0.61 -0.81
N VAL A 238 -25.18 0.69 -0.52
CA VAL A 238 -23.95 1.27 0.02
C VAL A 238 -23.99 1.29 1.55
N GLY A 239 -23.51 0.23 2.16
CA GLY A 239 -23.40 0.09 3.62
C GLY A 239 -22.16 0.74 4.20
N PRO A 240 -22.02 0.75 5.56
CA PRO A 240 -20.91 1.41 6.27
C PRO A 240 -19.54 0.93 5.83
N LEU A 241 -19.36 -0.37 5.57
CA LEU A 241 -18.08 -0.94 5.18
C LEU A 241 -17.70 -0.57 3.75
N THR A 242 -18.67 -0.54 2.84
CA THR A 242 -18.47 -0.10 1.46
C THR A 242 -18.11 1.38 1.42
N SER A 243 -18.83 2.19 2.21
CA SER A 243 -18.59 3.64 2.28
C SER A 243 -17.20 3.96 2.79
N ILE A 244 -16.78 3.37 3.91
CA ILE A 244 -15.44 3.66 4.43
C ILE A 244 -14.35 3.16 3.49
N GLN A 245 -14.54 2.02 2.83
CA GLN A 245 -13.58 1.53 1.84
C GLN A 245 -13.44 2.53 0.68
N LEU A 246 -14.56 3.04 0.15
CA LEU A 246 -14.56 4.05 -0.90
C LEU A 246 -13.86 5.34 -0.43
N LEU A 247 -14.23 5.86 0.73
CA LEU A 247 -13.71 7.12 1.25
C LEU A 247 -12.21 7.10 1.53
N VAL A 248 -11.66 6.00 2.06
CA VAL A 248 -10.21 5.91 2.30
C VAL A 248 -9.41 5.72 1.02
N GLU A 249 -9.95 5.03 0.01
CA GLU A 249 -9.26 4.85 -1.27
C GLU A 249 -9.31 6.12 -2.12
N LEU A 250 -10.43 6.82 -2.16
CA LEU A 250 -10.53 8.11 -2.85
C LEU A 250 -9.71 9.21 -2.14
N GLY A 251 -9.73 9.23 -0.81
CA GLY A 251 -9.08 10.30 -0.05
C GLY A 251 -9.77 11.64 -0.22
N GLU A 252 -8.99 12.68 -0.59
CA GLU A 252 -9.56 14.02 -0.84
C GLU A 252 -10.19 14.06 -2.23
N VAL A 253 -11.52 14.19 -2.27
CA VAL A 253 -12.29 14.17 -3.53
C VAL A 253 -12.02 15.40 -4.38
N ASP A 254 -11.74 16.53 -3.74
CA ASP A 254 -11.50 17.81 -4.40
C ASP A 254 -10.22 17.82 -5.28
N ARG A 255 -9.37 16.79 -5.15
CA ARG A 255 -8.20 16.59 -6.02
C ARG A 255 -8.54 16.15 -7.44
N PHE A 256 -9.77 15.71 -7.69
CA PHE A 256 -10.24 15.31 -9.00
C PHE A 256 -10.93 16.47 -9.70
N ALA A 257 -10.46 16.86 -10.87
CA ALA A 257 -11.01 17.97 -11.61
C ALA A 257 -12.45 17.72 -12.11
N ASN A 258 -12.77 16.44 -12.38
CA ASN A 258 -14.09 16.01 -12.85
C ASN A 258 -14.28 14.51 -12.59
N PHE A 259 -15.47 14.00 -12.87
CA PHE A 259 -15.81 12.58 -12.67
C PHE A 259 -14.95 11.63 -13.50
N ASN A 260 -14.52 12.01 -14.70
CA ASN A 260 -13.68 11.18 -15.57
C ASN A 260 -12.24 11.03 -15.06
N SER A 261 -11.82 11.88 -14.12
CA SER A 261 -10.50 11.81 -13.48
C SER A 261 -10.49 10.97 -12.19
N LEU A 262 -11.64 10.45 -11.79
CA LEU A 262 -11.84 9.60 -10.61
C LEU A 262 -11.54 8.13 -10.96
#